data_82b9a9f0252be17651ce6aa2c240264d
#
_entry.id   82b9a9f0252be17651ce6aa2c240264d
#
_cell.length_a   1.000
_cell.length_b   1.000
_cell.length_c   1.000
_cell.angle_alpha   90.00
_cell.angle_beta   90.00
_cell.angle_gamma   90.00
#
_symmetry.space_group_name_H-M   'P 1'
#
loop_
_entity.id
_entity.type
_entity.pdbx_description
1 polymer ?
#
loop_
_entity_poly.entity_id
_entity_poly.type
_entity_poly.pdbx_seq_one_letter_code
_entity_poly.pdbx_strand_id
1 'polypeptide(L)'
;ERRQLTSGTTWHAAGLIAQLRASANMTKLAKYSQELYGALEVETGVATGFKRVGSITAALTAERREEIFRQAAMARAFGVDVEEITPEEIGVRYPHLNLEGVKAGVYLAKDGQGDPANIALALAKGARQNGALVQERVKATGLARAGRRITGVDWLAEDGAQGHIACDMVVNCAGMWGHEVGRMAGINVPLHACEHFYIVSEPIKGLSQLPVLRVPDECAYYKEDAGKMMLGAFEPNSKPWAMTGIPNNFEFDQLPEDFDHFEPI
;
A
#
# COMPACT_ATOMS: atom_id res chain seq x y z
N GLU A 1 -16.28 8.67 3.80
CA GLU A 1 -15.22 8.39 4.79
C GLU A 1 -15.74 8.66 6.19
N ARG A 2 -15.58 7.68 7.09
CA ARG A 2 -16.16 7.74 8.45
C ARG A 2 -15.48 8.77 9.35
N ARG A 3 -14.24 9.08 9.06
CA ARG A 3 -13.41 10.05 9.77
C ARG A 3 -12.82 11.04 8.78
N GLN A 4 -11.64 11.55 9.07
CA GLN A 4 -10.89 12.37 8.14
C GLN A 4 -10.21 11.49 7.07
N LEU A 5 -10.05 12.00 5.86
CA LEU A 5 -9.25 11.29 4.84
C LEU A 5 -7.87 10.94 5.39
N THR A 6 -7.38 9.77 5.01
CA THR A 6 -6.09 9.20 5.40
C THR A 6 -5.97 8.69 6.84
N SER A 7 -6.94 8.96 7.71
CA SER A 7 -6.86 8.70 9.16
C SER A 7 -6.83 7.22 9.58
N GLY A 8 -7.13 6.30 8.66
CA GLY A 8 -6.99 4.87 8.93
C GLY A 8 -5.54 4.41 8.88
N THR A 9 -5.19 3.49 7.98
CA THR A 9 -3.81 2.99 7.80
C THR A 9 -3.02 3.75 6.73
N THR A 10 -3.65 4.67 5.99
CA THR A 10 -3.02 5.35 4.86
C THR A 10 -1.89 6.28 5.29
N TRP A 11 -2.07 7.05 6.35
CA TRP A 11 -1.13 8.11 6.77
C TRP A 11 0.26 7.58 7.15
N HIS A 12 0.36 6.35 7.62
CA HIS A 12 1.62 5.71 8.02
C HIS A 12 1.99 4.49 7.16
N ALA A 13 1.38 4.33 5.98
CA ALA A 13 1.81 3.30 5.05
C ALA A 13 3.22 3.59 4.51
N ALA A 14 4.00 2.54 4.24
CA ALA A 14 5.40 2.69 3.81
C ALA A 14 5.60 3.47 2.50
N GLY A 15 4.57 3.51 1.65
CA GLY A 15 4.60 4.29 0.40
C GLY A 15 5.45 3.69 -0.71
N LEU A 16 5.66 2.38 -0.73
CA LEU A 16 6.33 1.68 -1.81
C LEU A 16 5.40 1.53 -3.01
N ILE A 17 5.81 2.03 -4.16
CA ILE A 17 5.02 2.02 -5.40
C ILE A 17 5.72 1.11 -6.41
N ALA A 18 5.14 -0.07 -6.63
CA ALA A 18 5.71 -1.10 -7.49
C ALA A 18 4.65 -1.64 -8.46
N GLN A 19 5.06 -1.88 -9.71
CA GLN A 19 4.19 -2.31 -10.80
C GLN A 19 3.93 -3.80 -10.81
N LEU A 20 4.95 -4.61 -10.54
CA LEU A 20 4.84 -6.07 -10.65
C LEU A 20 3.98 -6.66 -9.53
N ARG A 21 3.02 -7.49 -9.92
CA ARG A 21 2.13 -8.25 -9.04
C ARG A 21 2.00 -9.69 -9.52
N ALA A 22 1.48 -10.56 -8.67
CA ALA A 22 1.33 -11.99 -8.94
C ALA A 22 0.36 -12.34 -10.09
N SER A 23 -0.46 -11.42 -10.56
CA SER A 23 -1.41 -11.65 -11.64
C SER A 23 -1.43 -10.50 -12.65
N ALA A 24 -1.85 -10.81 -13.88
CA ALA A 24 -1.96 -9.85 -14.98
C ALA A 24 -2.87 -8.66 -14.63
N ASN A 25 -4.03 -8.91 -14.03
CA ASN A 25 -4.98 -7.86 -13.68
C ASN A 25 -4.43 -6.94 -12.59
N MET A 26 -3.80 -7.50 -11.58
CA MET A 26 -3.16 -6.72 -10.51
C MET A 26 -1.96 -5.92 -11.03
N THR A 27 -1.18 -6.49 -11.95
CA THR A 27 -0.05 -5.80 -12.60
C THR A 27 -0.55 -4.62 -13.45
N LYS A 28 -1.63 -4.81 -14.23
CA LYS A 28 -2.25 -3.72 -15.00
C LYS A 28 -2.75 -2.60 -14.10
N LEU A 29 -3.43 -2.94 -12.99
CA LEU A 29 -3.90 -1.95 -12.02
C LEU A 29 -2.74 -1.21 -11.35
N ALA A 30 -1.70 -1.92 -10.92
CA ALA A 30 -0.53 -1.32 -10.29
C ALA A 30 0.25 -0.40 -11.25
N LYS A 31 0.41 -0.81 -12.52
CA LYS A 31 1.02 0.01 -13.57
C LYS A 31 0.20 1.29 -13.81
N TYR A 32 -1.11 1.17 -13.97
CA TYR A 32 -2.00 2.33 -14.12
C TYR A 32 -1.89 3.27 -12.89
N SER A 33 -1.91 2.72 -11.67
CA SER A 33 -1.79 3.51 -10.45
C SER A 33 -0.46 4.27 -10.39
N GLN A 34 0.65 3.62 -10.77
CA GLN A 34 1.97 4.25 -10.80
C GLN A 34 2.03 5.39 -11.82
N GLU A 35 1.45 5.22 -13.01
CA GLU A 35 1.34 6.25 -14.03
C GLU A 35 0.49 7.43 -13.53
N LEU A 36 -0.67 7.13 -12.94
CA LEU A 36 -1.57 8.12 -12.35
C LEU A 36 -0.90 8.93 -11.25
N TYR A 37 -0.22 8.28 -10.30
CA TYR A 37 0.47 8.99 -9.21
C TYR A 37 1.56 9.94 -9.72
N GLY A 38 2.20 9.60 -10.83
CA GLY A 38 3.14 10.48 -11.49
C GLY A 38 2.52 11.71 -12.18
N ALA A 39 1.22 11.64 -12.52
CA ALA A 39 0.49 12.73 -13.18
C ALA A 39 -0.28 13.62 -12.18
N LEU A 40 -0.69 13.07 -11.03
CA LEU A 40 -1.60 13.72 -10.08
C LEU A 40 -1.14 15.11 -9.62
N GLU A 41 0.15 15.33 -9.43
CA GLU A 41 0.64 16.65 -8.99
C GLU A 41 0.36 17.72 -10.04
N VAL A 42 0.57 17.41 -11.31
CA VAL A 42 0.28 18.33 -12.43
C VAL A 42 -1.23 18.55 -12.58
N GLU A 43 -2.02 17.48 -12.44
CA GLU A 43 -3.48 17.53 -12.63
C GLU A 43 -4.19 18.24 -11.48
N THR A 44 -3.72 18.06 -10.26
CA THR A 44 -4.43 18.52 -9.06
C THR A 44 -3.75 19.68 -8.34
N GLY A 45 -2.46 19.93 -8.59
CA GLY A 45 -1.64 20.85 -7.83
C GLY A 45 -1.36 20.41 -6.39
N VAL A 46 -1.50 19.10 -6.10
CA VAL A 46 -1.15 18.51 -4.79
C VAL A 46 0.08 17.65 -4.98
N ALA A 47 1.17 17.99 -4.29
CA ALA A 47 2.41 17.20 -4.33
C ALA A 47 2.17 15.81 -3.75
N THR A 48 2.46 14.77 -4.54
CA THR A 48 2.29 13.36 -4.13
C THR A 48 3.53 12.80 -3.44
N GLY A 49 4.64 13.53 -3.48
CA GLY A 49 5.94 13.01 -3.04
C GLY A 49 6.43 11.82 -3.86
N PHE A 50 5.81 11.55 -5.03
CA PHE A 50 6.20 10.40 -5.86
C PHE A 50 7.55 10.63 -6.51
N LYS A 51 8.49 9.74 -6.20
CA LYS A 51 9.85 9.72 -6.75
C LYS A 51 10.09 8.38 -7.44
N ARG A 52 10.45 8.43 -8.72
CA ARG A 52 10.85 7.25 -9.50
C ARG A 52 12.30 6.91 -9.18
N VAL A 53 12.52 6.25 -8.06
CA VAL A 53 13.84 5.82 -7.60
C VAL A 53 14.20 4.41 -8.08
N GLY A 54 13.25 3.71 -8.68
CA GLY A 54 13.34 2.30 -9.02
C GLY A 54 13.02 1.40 -7.83
N SER A 55 12.95 0.09 -8.10
CA SER A 55 12.87 -0.94 -7.07
C SER A 55 13.78 -2.11 -7.41
N ILE A 56 14.37 -2.72 -6.39
CA ILE A 56 15.16 -3.95 -6.47
C ILE A 56 14.46 -5.02 -5.63
N THR A 57 14.32 -6.21 -6.19
CA THR A 57 14.01 -7.42 -5.39
C THR A 57 15.23 -8.34 -5.47
N ALA A 58 15.87 -8.59 -4.33
CA ALA A 58 17.04 -9.44 -4.22
C ALA A 58 16.65 -10.86 -3.79
N ALA A 59 17.39 -11.84 -4.30
CA ALA A 59 17.26 -13.26 -3.96
C ALA A 59 18.52 -13.75 -3.23
N LEU A 60 18.33 -14.41 -2.08
CA LEU A 60 19.42 -15.00 -1.30
C LEU A 60 19.54 -16.51 -1.55
N THR A 61 18.53 -17.14 -2.11
CA THR A 61 18.51 -18.57 -2.43
C THR A 61 18.38 -18.82 -3.93
N ALA A 62 18.76 -20.01 -4.38
CA ALA A 62 18.61 -20.41 -5.78
C ALA A 62 17.12 -20.50 -6.19
N GLU A 63 16.28 -20.99 -5.29
CA GLU A 63 14.83 -21.12 -5.47
C GLU A 63 14.18 -19.74 -5.61
N ARG A 64 14.59 -18.78 -4.79
CA ARG A 64 14.10 -17.39 -4.89
C ARG A 64 14.55 -16.73 -6.18
N ARG A 65 15.79 -16.94 -6.59
CA ARG A 65 16.29 -16.46 -7.87
C ARG A 65 15.41 -16.96 -9.03
N GLU A 66 15.11 -18.25 -9.05
CA GLU A 66 14.23 -18.83 -10.08
C GLU A 66 12.82 -18.19 -10.03
N GLU A 67 12.27 -18.00 -8.84
CA GLU A 67 10.97 -17.39 -8.66
C GLU A 67 10.94 -15.95 -9.19
N ILE A 68 11.87 -15.07 -8.79
CA ILE A 68 11.87 -13.68 -9.23
C ILE A 68 12.14 -13.56 -10.74
N PHE A 69 12.91 -14.45 -11.33
CA PHE A 69 13.14 -14.48 -12.78
C PHE A 69 11.89 -14.93 -13.55
N ARG A 70 11.11 -15.90 -13.04
CA ARG A 70 9.78 -16.22 -13.59
C ARG A 70 8.83 -15.03 -13.48
N GLN A 71 8.83 -14.33 -12.36
CA GLN A 71 8.04 -13.11 -12.19
C GLN A 71 8.48 -12.02 -13.18
N ALA A 72 9.78 -11.84 -13.40
CA ALA A 72 10.32 -10.93 -14.40
C ALA A 72 9.88 -11.28 -15.83
N ALA A 73 9.94 -12.55 -16.20
CA ALA A 73 9.46 -13.02 -17.51
C ALA A 73 7.96 -12.73 -17.68
N MET A 74 7.16 -12.98 -16.64
CA MET A 74 5.73 -12.66 -16.62
C MET A 74 5.48 -11.15 -16.70
N ALA A 75 6.27 -10.33 -16.00
CA ALA A 75 6.17 -8.88 -16.05
C ALA A 75 6.37 -8.35 -17.46
N ARG A 76 7.37 -8.85 -18.19
CA ARG A 76 7.61 -8.47 -19.58
C ARG A 76 6.40 -8.82 -20.47
N ALA A 77 5.80 -9.98 -20.26
CA ALA A 77 4.57 -10.38 -20.98
C ALA A 77 3.38 -9.45 -20.70
N PHE A 78 3.37 -8.78 -19.55
CA PHE A 78 2.36 -7.77 -19.17
C PHE A 78 2.75 -6.34 -19.51
N GLY A 79 3.85 -6.14 -20.26
CA GLY A 79 4.33 -4.83 -20.69
C GLY A 79 4.95 -4.00 -19.56
N VAL A 80 5.55 -4.66 -18.58
CA VAL A 80 6.35 -4.03 -17.53
C VAL A 80 7.83 -4.22 -17.86
N ASP A 81 8.58 -3.13 -17.92
CA ASP A 81 10.03 -3.14 -18.13
C ASP A 81 10.70 -3.64 -16.84
N VAL A 82 11.47 -4.71 -16.95
CA VAL A 82 12.20 -5.32 -15.84
C VAL A 82 13.54 -5.84 -16.31
N GLU A 83 14.56 -5.55 -15.52
CA GLU A 83 15.94 -6.01 -15.73
C GLU A 83 16.26 -7.11 -14.73
N GLU A 84 16.88 -8.20 -15.19
CA GLU A 84 17.55 -9.17 -14.33
C GLU A 84 18.96 -8.63 -14.09
N ILE A 85 19.37 -8.53 -12.84
CA ILE A 85 20.62 -7.89 -12.44
C ILE A 85 21.47 -8.82 -11.56
N THR A 86 22.81 -8.67 -11.71
CA THR A 86 23.79 -9.42 -10.92
C THR A 86 23.96 -8.81 -9.51
N PRO A 87 24.58 -9.52 -8.56
CA PRO A 87 24.92 -8.94 -7.27
C PRO A 87 25.78 -7.67 -7.36
N GLU A 88 26.74 -7.63 -8.30
CA GLU A 88 27.60 -6.47 -8.54
C GLU A 88 26.76 -5.26 -9.00
N GLU A 89 25.82 -5.48 -9.91
CA GLU A 89 24.90 -4.44 -10.40
C GLU A 89 23.94 -3.97 -9.29
N ILE A 90 23.53 -4.86 -8.37
CA ILE A 90 22.79 -4.48 -7.16
C ILE A 90 23.66 -3.56 -6.31
N GLY A 91 24.91 -3.93 -6.05
CA GLY A 91 25.85 -3.14 -5.22
C GLY A 91 26.10 -1.73 -5.79
N VAL A 92 26.14 -1.59 -7.13
CA VAL A 92 26.24 -0.28 -7.78
C VAL A 92 25.00 0.58 -7.52
N ARG A 93 23.78 -0.01 -7.58
CA ARG A 93 22.51 0.71 -7.38
C ARG A 93 22.16 0.90 -5.91
N TYR A 94 22.67 0.03 -5.04
CA TYR A 94 22.40 0.03 -3.60
C TYR A 94 23.71 -0.19 -2.79
N PRO A 95 24.56 0.84 -2.68
CA PRO A 95 25.90 0.72 -2.11
C PRO A 95 25.94 0.32 -0.62
N HIS A 96 24.83 0.43 0.08
CA HIS A 96 24.72 0.12 1.51
C HIS A 96 24.32 -1.34 1.78
N LEU A 97 24.02 -2.13 0.72
CA LEU A 97 23.64 -3.52 0.88
C LEU A 97 24.86 -4.41 1.07
N ASN A 98 24.83 -5.28 2.06
CA ASN A 98 25.77 -6.40 2.13
C ASN A 98 25.42 -7.41 1.02
N LEU A 99 26.36 -7.67 0.12
CA LEU A 99 26.14 -8.56 -1.02
C LEU A 99 26.45 -10.03 -0.70
N GLU A 100 26.94 -10.33 0.49
CA GLU A 100 27.21 -11.71 0.90
C GLU A 100 25.92 -12.54 0.85
N GLY A 101 25.98 -13.67 0.14
CA GLY A 101 24.83 -14.55 -0.04
C GLY A 101 23.84 -14.12 -1.12
N VAL A 102 23.87 -12.89 -1.63
CA VAL A 102 23.01 -12.45 -2.73
C VAL A 102 23.30 -13.24 -4.00
N LYS A 103 22.27 -13.83 -4.61
CA LYS A 103 22.39 -14.67 -5.82
C LYS A 103 22.07 -13.91 -7.10
N ALA A 104 21.09 -13.01 -7.06
CA ALA A 104 20.65 -12.20 -8.18
C ALA A 104 19.61 -11.18 -7.71
N GLY A 105 19.18 -10.32 -8.61
CA GLY A 105 18.03 -9.45 -8.39
C GLY A 105 17.25 -9.16 -9.66
N VAL A 106 16.12 -8.50 -9.47
CA VAL A 106 15.37 -7.87 -10.54
C VAL A 106 15.20 -6.38 -10.22
N TYR A 107 15.33 -5.54 -11.25
CA TYR A 107 15.24 -4.09 -11.13
C TYR A 107 14.12 -3.55 -12.02
N LEU A 108 13.31 -2.65 -11.48
CA LEU A 108 12.24 -1.96 -12.20
C LEU A 108 12.47 -0.44 -12.07
N ALA A 109 12.98 0.17 -13.11
CA ALA A 109 13.36 1.59 -13.11
C ALA A 109 12.19 2.57 -12.90
N LYS A 110 10.99 2.18 -13.31
CA LYS A 110 9.77 3.03 -13.21
C LYS A 110 9.09 2.95 -11.84
N ASP A 111 9.45 1.99 -11.02
CA ASP A 111 8.98 1.88 -9.64
C ASP A 111 9.54 3.01 -8.77
N GLY A 112 9.02 3.15 -7.57
CA GLY A 112 9.51 4.19 -6.68
C GLY A 112 8.79 4.22 -5.33
N GLN A 113 8.77 5.40 -4.79
CA GLN A 113 8.13 5.69 -3.50
C GLN A 113 7.32 6.98 -3.57
N GLY A 114 6.36 7.14 -2.69
CA GLY A 114 5.55 8.33 -2.58
C GLY A 114 5.04 8.52 -1.16
N ASP A 115 4.42 9.66 -0.91
CA ASP A 115 3.73 9.94 0.34
C ASP A 115 2.28 9.43 0.24
N PRO A 116 1.89 8.39 0.97
CA PRO A 116 0.56 7.80 0.84
C PRO A 116 -0.58 8.75 1.21
N ALA A 117 -0.38 9.60 2.22
CA ALA A 117 -1.38 10.58 2.62
C ALA A 117 -1.59 11.62 1.52
N ASN A 118 -0.51 12.18 1.01
CA ASN A 118 -0.59 13.17 -0.08
C ASN A 118 -1.13 12.56 -1.39
N ILE A 119 -0.79 11.32 -1.71
CA ILE A 119 -1.38 10.60 -2.85
C ILE A 119 -2.90 10.48 -2.67
N ALA A 120 -3.38 10.08 -1.51
CA ALA A 120 -4.81 9.96 -1.24
C ALA A 120 -5.53 11.32 -1.30
N LEU A 121 -4.92 12.38 -0.78
CA LEU A 121 -5.44 13.75 -0.86
C LEU A 121 -5.47 14.27 -2.31
N ALA A 122 -4.44 13.98 -3.11
CA ALA A 122 -4.40 14.31 -4.53
C ALA A 122 -5.51 13.58 -5.30
N LEU A 123 -5.71 12.29 -5.05
CA LEU A 123 -6.79 11.51 -5.63
C LEU A 123 -8.17 12.08 -5.25
N ALA A 124 -8.38 12.42 -3.98
CA ALA A 124 -9.63 13.03 -3.52
C ALA A 124 -9.88 14.38 -4.17
N LYS A 125 -8.84 15.20 -4.34
CA LYS A 125 -8.94 16.49 -5.04
C LYS A 125 -9.28 16.29 -6.51
N GLY A 126 -8.59 15.39 -7.20
CA GLY A 126 -8.89 15.03 -8.59
C GLY A 126 -10.31 14.50 -8.77
N ALA A 127 -10.79 13.66 -7.86
CA ALA A 127 -12.16 13.17 -7.85
C ALA A 127 -13.17 14.33 -7.74
N ARG A 128 -12.96 15.26 -6.80
CA ARG A 128 -13.81 16.46 -6.64
C ARG A 128 -13.80 17.35 -7.89
N GLN A 129 -12.65 17.55 -8.52
CA GLN A 129 -12.53 18.31 -9.77
C GLN A 129 -13.33 17.68 -10.91
N ASN A 130 -13.51 16.36 -10.88
CA ASN A 130 -14.32 15.60 -11.83
C ASN A 130 -15.76 15.36 -11.37
N GLY A 131 -16.24 16.13 -10.40
CA GLY A 131 -17.64 16.15 -9.97
C GLY A 131 -18.02 15.10 -8.92
N ALA A 132 -17.07 14.33 -8.37
CA ALA A 132 -17.37 13.43 -7.27
C ALA A 132 -17.60 14.18 -5.95
N LEU A 133 -18.56 13.72 -5.16
CA LEU A 133 -18.74 14.17 -3.79
C LEU A 133 -17.88 13.31 -2.86
N VAL A 134 -17.01 13.95 -2.12
CA VAL A 134 -16.18 13.30 -1.09
C VAL A 134 -16.61 13.86 0.26
N GLN A 135 -17.29 13.03 1.03
CA GLN A 135 -17.80 13.38 2.36
C GLN A 135 -16.91 12.73 3.43
N GLU A 136 -16.38 13.56 4.31
CA GLU A 136 -15.62 13.14 5.49
C GLU A 136 -16.52 13.21 6.72
N ARG A 137 -16.17 12.47 7.78
CA ARG A 137 -16.94 12.38 9.03
C ARG A 137 -18.37 11.87 8.84
N VAL A 138 -18.56 11.04 7.82
CA VAL A 138 -19.81 10.39 7.48
C VAL A 138 -19.59 8.87 7.39
N LYS A 139 -20.18 8.15 8.33
CA LYS A 139 -20.10 6.69 8.44
C LYS A 139 -21.25 6.05 7.65
N ALA A 140 -20.96 5.10 6.77
CA ALA A 140 -21.97 4.19 6.25
C ALA A 140 -22.46 3.29 7.39
N THR A 141 -23.77 3.24 7.61
CA THR A 141 -24.40 2.48 8.70
C THR A 141 -25.23 1.30 8.21
N GLY A 142 -25.59 1.30 6.92
CA GLY A 142 -26.36 0.23 6.30
C GLY A 142 -26.28 0.27 4.78
N LEU A 143 -26.62 -0.86 4.16
CA LEU A 143 -26.79 -0.98 2.72
C LEU A 143 -28.24 -1.42 2.44
N ALA A 144 -29.05 -0.52 1.85
CA ALA A 144 -30.41 -0.82 1.46
C ALA A 144 -30.44 -1.82 0.31
N ARG A 145 -31.43 -2.72 0.31
CA ARG A 145 -31.55 -3.80 -0.68
C ARG A 145 -32.99 -4.01 -1.12
N ALA A 146 -33.16 -4.31 -2.40
CA ALA A 146 -34.37 -4.89 -2.96
C ALA A 146 -34.03 -6.31 -3.48
N GLY A 147 -34.38 -7.33 -2.69
CA GLY A 147 -33.96 -8.69 -2.96
C GLY A 147 -32.42 -8.83 -2.90
N ARG A 148 -31.79 -9.16 -4.03
CA ARG A 148 -30.34 -9.32 -4.15
C ARG A 148 -29.63 -8.06 -4.64
N ARG A 149 -30.35 -7.01 -5.00
CA ARG A 149 -29.78 -5.76 -5.53
C ARG A 149 -29.60 -4.75 -4.42
N ILE A 150 -28.46 -4.07 -4.40
CA ILE A 150 -28.24 -2.88 -3.57
C ILE A 150 -29.04 -1.71 -4.20
N THR A 151 -29.71 -0.91 -3.37
CA THR A 151 -30.50 0.24 -3.79
C THR A 151 -30.06 1.54 -3.12
N GLY A 152 -29.17 1.47 -2.15
CA GLY A 152 -28.66 2.68 -1.51
C GLY A 152 -27.77 2.40 -0.31
N VAL A 153 -27.29 3.49 0.28
CA VAL A 153 -26.44 3.51 1.47
C VAL A 153 -27.09 4.40 2.52
N ASP A 154 -27.27 3.87 3.71
CA ASP A 154 -27.63 4.64 4.90
C ASP A 154 -26.38 5.18 5.57
N TRP A 155 -26.43 6.41 6.02
CA TRP A 155 -25.26 7.08 6.61
C TRP A 155 -25.62 7.88 7.86
N LEU A 156 -24.60 8.08 8.70
CA LEU A 156 -24.63 8.89 9.92
C LEU A 156 -23.38 9.78 9.97
N ALA A 157 -23.58 11.09 10.09
CA ALA A 157 -22.51 12.06 10.29
C ALA A 157 -22.16 12.23 11.78
N GLU A 158 -20.98 12.77 12.06
CA GLU A 158 -20.51 13.01 13.44
C GLU A 158 -21.40 14.00 14.22
N ASP A 159 -22.03 14.95 13.54
CA ASP A 159 -22.96 15.92 14.14
C ASP A 159 -24.35 15.33 14.43
N GLY A 160 -24.54 14.04 14.14
CA GLY A 160 -25.81 13.33 14.34
C GLY A 160 -26.78 13.39 13.15
N ALA A 161 -26.44 14.12 12.08
CA ALA A 161 -27.24 14.08 10.87
C ALA A 161 -27.18 12.68 10.24
N GLN A 162 -28.31 12.22 9.72
CA GLN A 162 -28.41 10.91 9.08
C GLN A 162 -29.25 11.00 7.79
N GLY A 163 -29.05 10.07 6.91
CA GLY A 163 -29.79 10.05 5.68
C GLY A 163 -29.52 8.81 4.84
N HIS A 164 -30.05 8.87 3.62
CA HIS A 164 -29.95 7.79 2.64
C HIS A 164 -29.51 8.35 1.30
N ILE A 165 -28.59 7.64 0.64
CA ILE A 165 -28.17 7.91 -0.73
C ILE A 165 -28.64 6.74 -1.60
N ALA A 166 -29.55 7.00 -2.52
CA ALA A 166 -29.96 6.00 -3.50
C ALA A 166 -28.83 5.78 -4.52
N CYS A 167 -28.48 4.54 -4.78
CA CYS A 167 -27.49 4.17 -5.77
C CYS A 167 -27.72 2.75 -6.28
N ASP A 168 -27.24 2.48 -7.48
CA ASP A 168 -27.34 1.16 -8.12
C ASP A 168 -26.12 0.27 -7.84
N MET A 169 -25.02 0.85 -7.37
CA MET A 169 -23.77 0.14 -7.13
C MET A 169 -23.02 0.72 -5.94
N VAL A 170 -22.44 -0.14 -5.13
CA VAL A 170 -21.54 0.23 -4.02
C VAL A 170 -20.20 -0.48 -4.22
N VAL A 171 -19.12 0.28 -4.15
CA VAL A 171 -17.76 -0.27 -4.16
C VAL A 171 -17.21 -0.23 -2.74
N ASN A 172 -16.92 -1.41 -2.18
CA ASN A 172 -16.35 -1.54 -0.84
C ASN A 172 -14.84 -1.31 -0.88
N CYS A 173 -14.40 -0.10 -0.54
CA CYS A 173 -13.00 0.29 -0.40
C CYS A 173 -12.66 0.63 1.06
N ALA A 174 -13.33 -0.02 2.02
CA ALA A 174 -13.27 0.32 3.44
C ALA A 174 -12.02 -0.20 4.18
N GLY A 175 -10.98 -0.64 3.48
CA GLY A 175 -9.73 -1.07 4.08
C GLY A 175 -9.96 -2.15 5.15
N MET A 176 -9.43 -1.98 6.35
CA MET A 176 -9.60 -2.93 7.45
C MET A 176 -11.05 -3.06 7.93
N TRP A 177 -11.95 -2.11 7.63
CA TRP A 177 -13.40 -2.22 7.89
C TRP A 177 -14.17 -2.92 6.75
N GLY A 178 -13.50 -3.39 5.71
CA GLY A 178 -14.13 -4.00 4.53
C GLY A 178 -15.01 -5.21 4.85
N HIS A 179 -14.64 -5.99 5.87
CA HIS A 179 -15.46 -7.09 6.39
C HIS A 179 -16.79 -6.61 6.99
N GLU A 180 -16.78 -5.52 7.76
CA GLU A 180 -17.99 -4.93 8.36
C GLU A 180 -18.93 -4.41 7.28
N VAL A 181 -18.41 -3.71 6.28
CA VAL A 181 -19.21 -3.22 5.14
C VAL A 181 -19.79 -4.37 4.34
N GLY A 182 -19.03 -5.44 4.13
CA GLY A 182 -19.54 -6.65 3.48
C GLY A 182 -20.73 -7.25 4.22
N ARG A 183 -20.67 -7.32 5.54
CA ARG A 183 -21.77 -7.83 6.39
C ARG A 183 -23.06 -7.01 6.25
N MET A 184 -22.97 -5.69 6.03
CA MET A 184 -24.15 -4.85 5.76
C MET A 184 -24.89 -5.31 4.49
N ALA A 185 -24.17 -5.86 3.52
CA ALA A 185 -24.76 -6.44 2.31
C ALA A 185 -25.10 -7.94 2.45
N GLY A 186 -24.87 -8.56 3.61
CA GLY A 186 -25.01 -9.99 3.80
C GLY A 186 -23.94 -10.81 3.07
N ILE A 187 -22.78 -10.20 2.77
CA ILE A 187 -21.66 -10.84 2.07
C ILE A 187 -20.53 -11.08 3.07
N ASN A 188 -19.99 -12.30 3.07
CA ASN A 188 -18.77 -12.58 3.82
C ASN A 188 -17.56 -12.15 2.99
N VAL A 189 -16.87 -11.11 3.43
CA VAL A 189 -15.57 -10.69 2.89
C VAL A 189 -14.49 -11.34 3.76
N PRO A 190 -13.68 -12.30 3.24
CA PRO A 190 -12.70 -13.04 4.03
C PRO A 190 -11.46 -12.18 4.28
N LEU A 191 -11.63 -11.17 5.12
CA LEU A 191 -10.63 -10.16 5.43
C LEU A 191 -10.69 -9.84 6.91
N HIS A 192 -9.51 -9.77 7.55
CA HIS A 192 -9.42 -9.18 8.86
C HIS A 192 -8.10 -8.39 9.03
N ALA A 193 -8.05 -7.50 10.02
CA ALA A 193 -6.86 -6.72 10.29
C ALA A 193 -5.80 -7.55 11.04
N CYS A 194 -4.54 -7.32 10.69
CA CYS A 194 -3.38 -7.82 11.41
C CYS A 194 -2.47 -6.66 11.81
N GLU A 195 -1.72 -6.84 12.87
CA GLU A 195 -0.61 -5.95 13.21
C GLU A 195 0.46 -6.03 12.13
N HIS A 196 1.07 -4.90 11.83
CA HIS A 196 2.14 -4.81 10.83
C HIS A 196 3.09 -3.70 11.23
N PHE A 197 4.39 -3.98 11.21
CA PHE A 197 5.41 -3.12 11.77
C PHE A 197 6.44 -2.65 10.75
N TYR A 198 6.97 -1.48 10.98
CA TYR A 198 8.23 -1.02 10.43
C TYR A 198 8.97 -0.17 11.48
N ILE A 199 10.27 -0.10 11.34
CA ILE A 199 11.12 0.79 12.13
C ILE A 199 11.76 1.84 11.23
N VAL A 200 12.11 2.98 11.80
CA VAL A 200 12.81 4.06 11.10
C VAL A 200 14.09 4.38 11.87
N SER A 201 15.22 4.35 11.19
CA SER A 201 16.51 4.64 11.81
C SER A 201 16.65 6.12 12.19
N GLU A 202 17.63 6.43 13.03
CA GLU A 202 18.19 7.77 13.09
C GLU A 202 18.78 8.17 11.72
N PRO A 203 19.02 9.48 11.47
CA PRO A 203 19.64 9.92 10.24
C PRO A 203 21.00 9.28 10.00
N ILE A 204 21.19 8.71 8.81
CA ILE A 204 22.44 8.04 8.41
C ILE A 204 23.23 8.99 7.52
N LYS A 205 24.43 9.37 7.97
CA LYS A 205 25.29 10.29 7.23
C LYS A 205 25.65 9.72 5.85
N GLY A 206 25.37 10.49 4.81
CA GLY A 206 25.67 10.10 3.43
C GLY A 206 24.65 9.18 2.80
N LEU A 207 23.57 8.84 3.50
CA LEU A 207 22.45 8.15 2.89
C LEU A 207 21.78 9.11 1.90
N SER A 208 21.72 8.69 0.67
CA SER A 208 21.10 9.44 -0.43
C SER A 208 19.91 8.66 -1.00
N GLN A 209 19.26 9.22 -1.98
CA GLN A 209 18.16 8.58 -2.68
C GLN A 209 18.55 7.19 -3.22
N LEU A 210 17.89 6.16 -2.72
CA LEU A 210 18.09 4.76 -3.09
C LEU A 210 16.84 4.18 -3.75
N PRO A 211 16.99 3.15 -4.61
CA PRO A 211 15.85 2.33 -5.01
C PRO A 211 15.16 1.72 -3.77
N VAL A 212 13.87 1.47 -3.88
CA VAL A 212 13.20 0.61 -2.89
C VAL A 212 13.81 -0.79 -2.97
N LEU A 213 14.19 -1.38 -1.85
CA LEU A 213 14.72 -2.74 -1.80
C LEU A 213 13.75 -3.70 -1.12
N ARG A 214 13.60 -4.89 -1.68
CA ARG A 214 12.86 -6.00 -1.08
C ARG A 214 13.77 -7.23 -1.02
N VAL A 215 13.78 -7.90 0.12
CA VAL A 215 14.49 -9.16 0.36
C VAL A 215 13.47 -10.18 0.84
N PRO A 216 12.74 -10.87 -0.07
CA PRO A 216 11.64 -11.76 0.32
C PRO A 216 12.09 -12.95 1.19
N ASP A 217 13.34 -13.39 1.05
CA ASP A 217 13.90 -14.47 1.86
C ASP A 217 14.05 -14.08 3.35
N GLU A 218 14.17 -12.78 3.64
CA GLU A 218 14.21 -12.18 4.97
C GLU A 218 12.86 -11.60 5.39
N CYS A 219 11.82 -11.72 4.57
CA CYS A 219 10.52 -11.07 4.79
C CYS A 219 10.61 -9.55 4.95
N ALA A 220 11.65 -8.91 4.42
CA ALA A 220 11.98 -7.50 4.67
C ALA A 220 11.86 -6.62 3.42
N TYR A 221 11.58 -5.34 3.66
CA TYR A 221 11.72 -4.28 2.66
C TYR A 221 12.39 -3.05 3.28
N TYR A 222 13.09 -2.30 2.43
CA TYR A 222 13.85 -1.13 2.83
C TYR A 222 13.51 0.06 1.94
N LYS A 223 13.39 1.22 2.56
CA LYS A 223 13.12 2.49 1.89
C LYS A 223 13.96 3.60 2.51
N GLU A 224 14.69 4.33 1.69
CA GLU A 224 15.29 5.59 2.13
C GLU A 224 14.22 6.68 2.18
N ASP A 225 14.18 7.46 3.25
CA ASP A 225 13.28 8.60 3.39
C ASP A 225 13.95 9.70 4.24
N ALA A 226 14.21 10.84 3.60
CA ALA A 226 14.81 12.01 4.26
C ALA A 226 16.13 11.71 5.03
N GLY A 227 16.99 10.87 4.46
CA GLY A 227 18.28 10.50 5.05
C GLY A 227 18.18 9.45 6.15
N LYS A 228 17.02 8.84 6.32
CA LYS A 228 16.77 7.72 7.25
C LYS A 228 16.45 6.45 6.49
N MET A 229 16.69 5.31 7.10
CA MET A 229 16.30 4.03 6.55
C MET A 229 15.04 3.53 7.26
N MET A 230 13.99 3.26 6.49
CA MET A 230 12.82 2.52 6.95
C MET A 230 13.05 1.05 6.64
N LEU A 231 12.96 0.19 7.65
CA LEU A 231 12.91 -1.26 7.55
C LEU A 231 11.51 -1.73 7.93
N GLY A 232 10.80 -2.33 7.00
CA GLY A 232 9.50 -2.94 7.24
C GLY A 232 9.54 -4.43 7.03
N ALA A 233 8.61 -5.12 7.67
CA ALA A 233 8.50 -6.56 7.67
C ALA A 233 7.23 -7.04 6.97
N PHE A 234 7.28 -8.25 6.43
CA PHE A 234 6.10 -9.05 6.08
C PHE A 234 6.12 -10.28 6.99
N GLU A 235 5.73 -10.07 8.23
CA GLU A 235 5.82 -11.07 9.30
C GLU A 235 5.13 -12.38 8.88
N PRO A 236 5.84 -13.52 8.87
CA PRO A 236 5.25 -14.82 8.49
C PRO A 236 4.09 -15.23 9.40
N ASN A 237 4.15 -14.82 10.67
CA ASN A 237 3.18 -15.11 11.70
C ASN A 237 2.50 -13.82 12.18
N SER A 238 1.83 -13.11 11.26
CA SER A 238 1.12 -11.87 11.59
C SER A 238 0.14 -12.05 12.74
N LYS A 239 0.13 -11.12 13.70
CA LYS A 239 -0.80 -11.12 14.83
C LYS A 239 -2.16 -10.59 14.40
N PRO A 240 -3.25 -11.34 14.56
CA PRO A 240 -4.59 -10.83 14.36
C PRO A 240 -4.90 -9.67 15.31
N TRP A 241 -5.47 -8.59 14.77
CA TRP A 241 -5.83 -7.42 15.54
C TRP A 241 -7.33 -7.11 15.42
N ALA A 242 -7.91 -6.55 16.50
CA ALA A 242 -9.29 -6.10 16.53
C ALA A 242 -10.32 -7.18 16.13
N MET A 243 -10.12 -8.43 16.59
CA MET A 243 -10.99 -9.58 16.27
C MET A 243 -12.44 -9.40 16.69
N THR A 244 -12.71 -8.56 17.72
CA THR A 244 -14.05 -8.22 18.20
C THR A 244 -14.60 -6.93 17.58
N GLY A 245 -13.89 -6.33 16.65
CA GLY A 245 -14.21 -5.07 15.98
C GLY A 245 -13.16 -3.99 16.21
N ILE A 246 -12.94 -3.17 15.19
CA ILE A 246 -11.99 -2.06 15.25
C ILE A 246 -12.55 -0.97 16.19
N PRO A 247 -11.75 -0.41 17.12
CA PRO A 247 -12.20 0.66 18.01
C PRO A 247 -12.84 1.83 17.25
N ASN A 248 -13.95 2.32 17.73
CA ASN A 248 -14.70 3.38 17.05
C ASN A 248 -13.92 4.70 16.94
N ASN A 249 -13.01 4.95 17.88
CA ASN A 249 -12.16 6.13 17.95
C ASN A 249 -10.81 5.96 17.23
N PHE A 250 -10.57 4.85 16.54
CA PHE A 250 -9.32 4.62 15.82
C PHE A 250 -9.20 5.61 14.63
N GLU A 251 -8.36 6.62 14.80
CA GLU A 251 -8.10 7.70 13.85
C GLU A 251 -6.70 8.25 14.10
N PHE A 252 -5.80 8.23 13.10
CA PHE A 252 -4.40 8.60 13.23
C PHE A 252 -3.71 7.93 14.43
N ASP A 253 -4.06 6.69 14.68
CA ASP A 253 -3.63 5.94 15.84
C ASP A 253 -2.58 4.89 15.45
N GLN A 254 -1.78 4.48 16.40
CA GLN A 254 -0.72 3.48 16.25
C GLN A 254 -0.93 2.37 17.29
N LEU A 255 -0.47 1.18 16.93
CA LEU A 255 -0.40 0.08 17.89
C LEU A 255 0.84 0.24 18.78
N PRO A 256 0.82 -0.32 20.00
CA PRO A 256 2.02 -0.37 20.84
C PRO A 256 3.19 -1.04 20.12
N GLU A 257 4.39 -0.61 20.47
CA GLU A 257 5.62 -1.22 19.99
C GLU A 257 5.71 -2.70 20.40
N ASP A 258 6.18 -3.55 19.49
CA ASP A 258 6.38 -4.97 19.73
C ASP A 258 7.70 -5.43 19.09
N PHE A 259 8.80 -5.08 19.76
CA PHE A 259 10.15 -5.43 19.29
C PHE A 259 10.38 -6.94 19.28
N ASP A 260 9.83 -7.69 20.24
CA ASP A 260 9.96 -9.15 20.29
C ASP A 260 9.34 -9.82 19.06
N HIS A 261 8.23 -9.26 18.55
CA HIS A 261 7.61 -9.75 17.33
C HIS A 261 8.39 -9.37 16.07
N PHE A 262 9.05 -8.22 16.08
CA PHE A 262 9.81 -7.70 14.95
C PHE A 262 11.26 -8.25 14.89
N GLU A 263 11.86 -8.61 16.02
CA GLU A 263 13.27 -9.04 16.14
C GLU A 263 13.70 -10.13 15.14
N PRO A 264 12.87 -11.15 14.79
CA PRO A 264 13.27 -12.18 13.82
C PRO A 264 13.52 -11.69 12.39
N ILE A 265 13.15 -10.46 12.06
CA ILE A 265 13.30 -9.83 10.75
C ILE A 265 14.51 -8.91 10.72
#